data_208d36e60e6b2c3c7631eea438ef15d1
#
_entry.id   208d36e60e6b2c3c7631eea438ef15d1
#
_cell.length_a   1.000
_cell.length_b   1.000
_cell.length_c   1.000
_cell.angle_alpha   90.00
_cell.angle_beta   90.00
_cell.angle_gamma   90.00
#
_symmetry.space_group_name_H-M   'P 1'
#
loop_
_entity.id
_entity.type
_entity.pdbx_description
1 polymer ?
#
loop_
_entity_poly.entity_id
_entity_poly.type
_entity_poly.pdbx_seq_one_letter_code
_entity_poly.pdbx_strand_id
1 'polypeptide(L)' 'AVRAGFKKAWQERDYATIITVAAKIPEAILHEDPKLLMYYDQALTRMGEGATI' A
#
# COMPACT_ATOMS: atom_id res chain seq x y z
N ALA A 1 9.72 -10.73 -2.59
CA ALA A 1 8.31 -10.88 -2.77
C ALA A 1 7.53 -9.60 -2.42
N VAL A 2 6.26 -9.58 -2.76
CA VAL A 2 5.43 -8.37 -2.63
C VAL A 2 5.33 -7.92 -1.17
N ARG A 3 5.17 -8.85 -0.24
CA ARG A 3 5.05 -8.49 1.18
C ARG A 3 6.28 -7.79 1.71
N ALA A 4 7.45 -8.25 1.32
CA ALA A 4 8.69 -7.63 1.77
C ALA A 4 8.81 -6.20 1.22
N GLY A 5 8.42 -6.00 -0.03
CA GLY A 5 8.42 -4.67 -0.63
C GLY A 5 7.47 -3.73 0.07
N PHE A 6 6.26 -4.20 0.38
CA PHE A 6 5.28 -3.40 1.10
C PHE A 6 5.77 -3.06 2.51
N LYS A 7 6.33 -4.04 3.21
CA LYS A 7 6.82 -3.82 4.56
C LYS A 7 7.94 -2.79 4.57
N LYS A 8 8.87 -2.91 3.63
CA LYS A 8 9.97 -1.96 3.54
C LYS A 8 9.46 -0.55 3.24
N ALA A 9 8.58 -0.42 2.26
CA ALA A 9 8.02 0.88 1.91
C ALA A 9 7.25 1.47 3.09
N TRP A 10 6.53 0.64 3.84
CA TRP A 10 5.82 1.08 5.03
C TRP A 10 6.77 1.61 6.09
N GLN A 11 7.87 0.91 6.32
CA GLN A 11 8.87 1.35 7.30
C GLN A 11 9.51 2.66 6.92
N GLU A 12 9.68 2.89 5.62
CA GLU A 12 10.25 4.13 5.12
C GLU A 12 9.20 5.23 4.93
N ARG A 13 7.94 4.90 5.22
CA ARG A 13 6.80 5.80 5.03
C ARG A 13 6.66 6.23 3.58
N ASP A 14 7.02 5.34 2.67
CA ASP A 14 6.95 5.59 1.25
C ASP A 14 5.60 5.10 0.71
N TYR A 15 4.57 5.84 1.07
CA TYR A 15 3.20 5.45 0.72
C TYR A 15 2.95 5.49 -0.79
N ALA A 16 3.61 6.39 -1.49
CA ALA A 16 3.47 6.47 -2.93
C ALA A 16 3.93 5.17 -3.60
N THR A 17 5.03 4.59 -3.11
CA THR A 17 5.51 3.32 -3.63
C THR A 17 4.51 2.20 -3.34
N ILE A 18 3.92 2.18 -2.15
CA ILE A 18 2.91 1.18 -1.81
C ILE A 18 1.75 1.24 -2.80
N ILE A 19 1.26 2.43 -3.07
CA ILE A 19 0.13 2.60 -3.99
C ILE A 19 0.53 2.21 -5.41
N THR A 20 1.72 2.59 -5.85
CA THR A 20 2.21 2.24 -7.18
C THR A 20 2.32 0.73 -7.35
N VAL A 21 2.89 0.05 -6.36
CA VAL A 21 3.02 -1.41 -6.41
C VAL A 21 1.64 -2.07 -6.36
N ALA A 22 0.76 -1.58 -5.50
CA ALA A 22 -0.59 -2.13 -5.39
C ALA A 22 -1.36 -2.00 -6.70
N ALA A 23 -1.14 -0.93 -7.43
CA ALA A 23 -1.79 -0.73 -8.72
C ALA A 23 -1.35 -1.75 -9.76
N LYS A 24 -0.16 -2.31 -9.60
CA LYS A 24 0.37 -3.34 -10.51
C LYS A 24 -0.08 -4.74 -10.13
N ILE A 25 -0.64 -4.92 -8.95
CA ILE A 25 -1.08 -6.21 -8.46
C ILE A 25 -2.56 -6.37 -8.79
N PRO A 26 -2.99 -7.53 -9.34
CA PRO A 26 -4.42 -7.79 -9.56
C PRO A 26 -5.19 -7.72 -8.24
N GLU A 27 -6.41 -7.19 -8.31
CA GLU A 27 -7.24 -7.07 -7.13
C GLU A 27 -7.45 -8.41 -6.43
N ALA A 28 -7.54 -9.48 -7.20
CA ALA A 28 -7.73 -10.81 -6.62
C ALA A 28 -6.62 -11.16 -5.64
N ILE A 29 -5.38 -10.79 -5.98
CA ILE A 29 -4.24 -11.08 -5.11
C ILE A 29 -4.29 -10.20 -3.86
N LEU A 30 -4.66 -8.94 -3.99
CA LEU A 30 -4.82 -8.06 -2.84
C LEU A 30 -5.90 -8.58 -1.90
N HIS A 31 -6.99 -9.08 -2.44
CA HIS A 31 -8.08 -9.60 -1.62
C HIS A 31 -7.73 -10.93 -0.96
N GLU A 32 -6.83 -11.71 -1.56
CA GLU A 32 -6.38 -12.95 -0.95
C GLU A 32 -5.52 -12.72 0.28
N ASP A 33 -4.80 -11.59 0.33
CA ASP A 33 -3.91 -11.28 1.44
C ASP A 33 -4.41 -10.03 2.16
N PRO A 34 -5.13 -10.20 3.27
CA PRO A 34 -5.68 -9.06 4.00
C PRO A 34 -4.61 -8.09 4.50
N LYS A 35 -3.38 -8.54 4.71
CA LYS A 35 -2.31 -7.64 5.13
C LYS A 35 -1.93 -6.66 4.02
N LEU A 36 -1.87 -7.14 2.79
CA LEU A 36 -1.57 -6.28 1.66
C LEU A 36 -2.68 -5.25 1.47
N LEU A 37 -3.91 -5.69 1.58
CA LEU A 37 -5.05 -4.79 1.46
C LEU A 37 -5.02 -3.73 2.56
N MET A 38 -4.66 -4.10 3.77
CA MET A 38 -4.56 -3.17 4.88
C MET A 38 -3.49 -2.12 4.62
N TYR A 39 -2.32 -2.52 4.16
CA TYR A 39 -1.25 -1.58 3.83
C TYR A 39 -1.69 -0.60 2.77
N TYR A 40 -2.34 -1.09 1.74
CA TYR A 40 -2.82 -0.25 0.65
C TYR A 40 -3.86 0.76 1.15
N ASP A 41 -4.81 0.28 1.91
CA ASP A 41 -5.88 1.13 2.45
C ASP A 41 -5.30 2.23 3.35
N GLN A 42 -4.39 1.87 4.24
CA GLN A 42 -3.77 2.85 5.12
C GLN A 42 -2.89 3.84 4.36
N ALA A 43 -2.20 3.38 3.33
CA ALA A 43 -1.40 4.27 2.51
C ALA A 43 -2.28 5.31 1.82
N LEU A 44 -3.41 4.89 1.28
CA LEU A 44 -4.37 5.81 0.67
C LEU A 44 -4.89 6.83 1.68
N THR A 45 -5.23 6.36 2.88
CA THR A 45 -5.74 7.24 3.93
C THR A 45 -4.72 8.29 4.31
N ARG A 46 -3.47 7.88 4.48
CA ARG A 46 -2.43 8.83 4.86
C ARG A 46 -2.10 9.82 3.77
N MET A 47 -2.09 9.38 2.52
CA MET A 47 -1.90 10.30 1.42
C MET A 47 -3.08 11.26 1.28
N GLY A 48 -4.28 10.77 1.54
CA GLY A 48 -5.46 11.62 1.54
C GLY A 48 -5.40 12.68 2.61
N GLU A 49 -4.92 12.33 3.80
CA GLU A 49 -4.74 13.30 4.87
C GLU A 49 -3.77 14.40 4.47
N GLY A 50 -2.65 14.02 3.84
CA GLY A 50 -1.69 14.99 3.36
C GLY A 50 -2.25 15.89 2.27
N ALA A 51 -3.11 15.35 1.44
CA ALA A 51 -3.71 16.12 0.34
C ALA A 51 -4.82 17.05 0.81
N THR A 52 -5.41 16.78 1.95
CA THR A 52 -6.55 17.56 2.45
C THR A 52 -6.13 18.92 2.98
N ILE A 53 -4.89 19.09 3.30
CA ILE A 53 -4.38 20.37 3.79
C ILE A 53 -4.08 21.34 2.65
#